data_b562cd62f3c0ede7c1cdd163ee7677c8
#
_entry.id   b562cd62f3c0ede7c1cdd163ee7677c8
#
_cell.length_a   1.000
_cell.length_b   1.000
_cell.length_c   1.000
_cell.angle_alpha   90.00
_cell.angle_beta   90.00
_cell.angle_gamma   90.00
#
_symmetry.space_group_name_H-M   'P 1'
#
loop_
_entity.id
_entity.type
_entity.pdbx_description
1 polymer ?
#
loop_
_entity_poly.entity_id
_entity_poly.type
_entity_poly.pdbx_seq_one_letter_code
_entity_poly.pdbx_strand_id
1 'polypeptide(L)'
;MELFATTDITDLAQFALGVANNGQGTDGVETILPSQALSAGSFFFVATEEDDFSQWFGIAPGHVGGNGINHNGDDAIELFFDPTGGFAGDQVVIDIFGDINTDGTGTPWDTVDGWAHRNDGVLANGGNFDASNWTFSGPNAWDGDDNFDGGSDNGTNLTATPPYPVGTFQIPEPTSTLLGAIGLGLLCFLRRKP
;
A
#
# COMPACT_ATOMS: atom_id res chain seq x y z
N MET A 1 4.80 2.78 5.02
CA MET A 1 3.73 2.43 4.05
C MET A 1 4.27 2.47 2.64
N GLU A 2 3.78 1.58 1.78
CA GLU A 2 4.15 1.53 0.35
C GLU A 2 2.90 1.80 -0.48
N LEU A 3 2.97 2.75 -1.41
CA LEU A 3 1.94 3.08 -2.37
C LEU A 3 2.42 2.70 -3.77
N PHE A 4 1.50 2.21 -4.62
CA PHE A 4 1.79 1.84 -6.00
C PHE A 4 0.90 2.61 -6.98
N ALA A 5 1.51 3.28 -7.95
CA ALA A 5 0.80 4.04 -8.97
C ALA A 5 0.29 3.12 -10.09
N THR A 6 -1.01 2.93 -10.20
CA THR A 6 -1.64 2.12 -11.26
C THR A 6 -1.75 2.89 -12.59
N THR A 7 -1.65 4.21 -12.56
CA THR A 7 -1.67 5.12 -13.71
C THR A 7 -0.69 6.27 -13.45
N ASP A 8 -0.39 7.06 -14.47
CA ASP A 8 0.38 8.28 -14.29
C ASP A 8 -0.37 9.26 -13.37
N ILE A 9 0.29 9.72 -12.32
CA ILE A 9 -0.19 10.72 -11.38
C ILE A 9 0.56 12.03 -11.66
N THR A 10 -0.16 13.08 -11.97
CA THR A 10 0.44 14.37 -12.30
C THR A 10 0.87 15.15 -11.07
N ASP A 11 0.19 14.96 -9.95
CA ASP A 11 0.52 15.62 -8.69
C ASP A 11 0.07 14.75 -7.49
N LEU A 12 1.04 14.25 -6.72
CA LEU A 12 0.77 13.49 -5.50
C LEU A 12 0.11 14.32 -4.40
N ALA A 13 0.18 15.66 -4.43
CA ALA A 13 -0.51 16.52 -3.47
C ALA A 13 -2.06 16.41 -3.55
N GLN A 14 -2.60 15.72 -4.55
CA GLN A 14 -4.01 15.34 -4.61
C GLN A 14 -4.36 14.12 -3.74
N PHE A 15 -3.37 13.50 -3.10
CA PHE A 15 -3.52 12.32 -2.25
C PHE A 15 -3.06 12.61 -0.83
N ALA A 16 -3.71 11.97 0.11
CA ALA A 16 -3.41 12.10 1.53
C ALA A 16 -3.65 10.77 2.26
N LEU A 17 -3.02 10.62 3.40
CA LEU A 17 -3.19 9.46 4.28
C LEU A 17 -3.80 9.88 5.61
N GLY A 18 -4.50 8.96 6.25
CA GLY A 18 -4.92 9.03 7.64
C GLY A 18 -4.92 7.65 8.27
N VAL A 19 -4.80 7.62 9.59
CA VAL A 19 -4.83 6.40 10.40
C VAL A 19 -6.07 6.45 11.30
N ALA A 20 -6.91 5.43 11.20
CA ALA A 20 -8.09 5.28 12.05
C ALA A 20 -7.72 4.41 13.25
N ASN A 21 -7.42 5.06 14.37
CA ASN A 21 -6.86 4.41 15.55
C ASN A 21 -7.89 3.56 16.30
N ASN A 22 -7.50 2.31 16.62
CA ASN A 22 -8.24 1.42 17.54
C ASN A 22 -9.75 1.27 17.22
N GLY A 23 -10.12 1.30 15.94
CA GLY A 23 -11.51 1.08 15.51
C GLY A 23 -12.50 2.17 15.92
N GLN A 24 -12.04 3.40 16.13
CA GLN A 24 -12.88 4.52 16.54
C GLN A 24 -13.50 5.31 15.38
N GLY A 25 -13.38 4.82 14.17
CA GLY A 25 -13.79 5.50 12.95
C GLY A 25 -12.66 6.28 12.32
N THR A 26 -12.96 6.98 11.22
CA THR A 26 -11.96 7.78 10.51
C THR A 26 -11.52 9.00 11.34
N ASP A 27 -10.22 9.25 11.41
CA ASP A 27 -9.63 10.49 11.92
C ASP A 27 -9.48 11.54 10.79
N GLY A 28 -9.78 11.15 9.55
CA GLY A 28 -9.69 12.01 8.38
C GLY A 28 -8.27 12.13 7.84
N VAL A 29 -8.01 13.23 7.13
CA VAL A 29 -6.70 13.49 6.53
C VAL A 29 -5.71 13.97 7.57
N GLU A 30 -4.60 13.27 7.71
CA GLU A 30 -3.55 13.58 8.68
C GLU A 30 -2.23 14.00 8.02
N THR A 31 -1.92 13.47 6.82
CA THR A 31 -0.76 13.90 6.05
C THR A 31 -1.07 13.98 4.57
N ILE A 32 -0.75 15.11 3.95
CA ILE A 32 -0.88 15.31 2.49
C ILE A 32 0.46 14.95 1.85
N LEU A 33 0.42 14.18 0.76
CA LEU A 33 1.63 13.79 0.05
C LEU A 33 2.29 15.00 -0.66
N PRO A 34 3.60 14.99 -0.91
CA PRO A 34 4.30 16.11 -1.51
C PRO A 34 3.89 16.33 -2.97
N SER A 35 3.90 17.58 -3.42
CA SER A 35 3.63 17.93 -4.80
C SER A 35 4.75 17.44 -5.72
N GLN A 36 4.50 16.34 -6.41
CA GLN A 36 5.36 15.75 -7.44
C GLN A 36 4.58 14.78 -8.31
N ALA A 37 5.05 14.55 -9.53
CA ALA A 37 4.50 13.52 -10.40
C ALA A 37 5.01 12.13 -10.03
N LEU A 38 4.18 11.10 -10.28
CA LEU A 38 4.56 9.70 -10.14
C LEU A 38 4.10 8.92 -11.37
N SER A 39 5.01 8.21 -12.03
CA SER A 39 4.67 7.42 -13.21
C SER A 39 3.94 6.13 -12.86
N ALA A 40 3.10 5.65 -13.76
CA ALA A 40 2.49 4.32 -13.66
C ALA A 40 3.56 3.23 -13.43
N GLY A 41 3.24 2.27 -12.56
CA GLY A 41 4.16 1.19 -12.20
C GLY A 41 5.24 1.58 -11.18
N SER A 42 5.25 2.81 -10.68
CA SER A 42 6.21 3.25 -9.67
C SER A 42 5.67 3.07 -8.26
N PHE A 43 6.59 2.84 -7.33
CA PHE A 43 6.32 2.83 -5.89
C PHE A 43 6.63 4.20 -5.27
N PHE A 44 5.89 4.53 -4.21
CA PHE A 44 6.13 5.69 -3.38
C PHE A 44 6.05 5.28 -1.90
N PHE A 45 7.09 5.62 -1.14
CA PHE A 45 7.22 5.19 0.24
C PHE A 45 6.93 6.34 1.19
N VAL A 46 6.14 6.06 2.22
CA VAL A 46 5.81 7.00 3.30
C VAL A 46 6.20 6.38 4.63
N ALA A 47 6.92 7.11 5.44
CA ALA A 47 7.40 6.66 6.74
C ALA A 47 7.05 7.66 7.85
N THR A 48 7.02 7.20 9.10
CA THR A 48 6.92 8.07 10.27
C THR A 48 8.20 8.87 10.47
N GLU A 49 9.34 8.25 10.16
CA GLU A 49 10.67 8.84 10.28
C GLU A 49 11.60 8.30 9.17
N GLU A 50 12.61 9.09 8.82
CA GLU A 50 13.46 8.81 7.67
C GLU A 50 14.61 7.85 8.00
N ASP A 51 15.28 8.08 9.12
CA ASP A 51 16.54 7.38 9.43
C ASP A 51 16.31 5.88 9.62
N ASP A 52 15.37 5.49 10.44
CA ASP A 52 15.06 4.09 10.72
C ASP A 52 14.50 3.40 9.48
N PHE A 53 13.59 4.05 8.76
CA PHE A 53 13.06 3.51 7.51
C PHE A 53 14.17 3.24 6.49
N SER A 54 15.09 4.20 6.32
CA SER A 54 16.20 4.05 5.36
C SER A 54 17.19 2.98 5.79
N GLN A 55 17.42 2.84 7.08
CA GLN A 55 18.28 1.80 7.65
C GLN A 55 17.68 0.41 7.46
N TRP A 56 16.37 0.24 7.71
CA TRP A 56 15.65 -1.02 7.54
C TRP A 56 15.56 -1.49 6.09
N PHE A 57 15.15 -0.60 5.20
CA PHE A 57 14.78 -0.98 3.83
C PHE A 57 15.86 -0.64 2.79
N GLY A 58 16.88 0.12 3.14
CA GLY A 58 17.89 0.59 2.19
C GLY A 58 17.33 1.56 1.14
N ILE A 59 16.15 2.14 1.40
CA ILE A 59 15.40 3.01 0.49
C ILE A 59 15.04 4.27 1.28
N ALA A 60 15.29 5.46 0.75
CA ALA A 60 14.80 6.68 1.36
C ALA A 60 13.28 6.81 1.13
N PRO A 61 12.48 7.19 2.15
CA PRO A 61 11.07 7.47 1.95
C PRO A 61 10.88 8.71 1.07
N GLY A 62 9.85 8.71 0.24
CA GLY A 62 9.46 9.87 -0.55
C GLY A 62 8.76 10.95 0.27
N HIS A 63 8.23 10.57 1.44
CA HIS A 63 7.56 11.47 2.37
C HIS A 63 7.71 10.98 3.81
N VAL A 64 7.93 11.92 4.72
CA VAL A 64 7.93 11.67 6.17
C VAL A 64 6.69 12.31 6.77
N GLY A 65 5.71 11.49 7.14
CA GLY A 65 4.42 11.94 7.67
C GLY A 65 4.41 12.17 9.19
N GLY A 66 5.47 11.77 9.87
CA GLY A 66 5.60 11.94 11.32
C GLY A 66 4.44 11.28 12.08
N ASN A 67 3.98 11.95 13.13
CA ASN A 67 2.91 11.42 13.99
C ASN A 67 1.56 11.26 13.28
N GLY A 68 1.33 11.94 12.15
CA GLY A 68 0.08 11.84 11.39
C GLY A 68 -0.13 10.51 10.67
N ILE A 69 0.87 9.62 10.66
CA ILE A 69 0.75 8.28 10.09
C ILE A 69 1.33 7.22 11.03
N ASN A 70 1.46 7.57 12.31
CA ASN A 70 1.97 6.64 13.31
C ASN A 70 0.88 5.64 13.68
N HIS A 71 1.17 4.36 13.51
CA HIS A 71 0.31 3.24 13.88
C HIS A 71 1.17 2.09 14.41
N ASN A 72 0.57 1.24 15.23
CA ASN A 72 1.27 0.09 15.82
C ASN A 72 1.05 -1.24 15.08
N GLY A 73 0.32 -1.22 13.94
CA GLY A 73 0.10 -2.41 13.10
C GLY A 73 -1.27 -3.05 13.23
N ASP A 74 -2.11 -2.61 14.15
CA ASP A 74 -3.51 -3.02 14.31
C ASP A 74 -4.52 -1.90 14.05
N ASP A 75 -4.05 -0.78 13.51
CA ASP A 75 -4.87 0.36 13.10
C ASP A 75 -5.17 0.33 11.60
N ALA A 76 -6.34 0.85 11.23
CA ALA A 76 -6.70 0.98 9.83
C ALA A 76 -6.06 2.22 9.19
N ILE A 77 -5.74 2.14 7.89
CA ILE A 77 -5.09 3.20 7.13
C ILE A 77 -5.97 3.54 5.94
N GLU A 78 -6.30 4.82 5.78
CA GLU A 78 -7.10 5.35 4.68
C GLU A 78 -6.23 6.13 3.69
N LEU A 79 -6.42 5.89 2.39
CA LEU A 79 -5.88 6.70 1.31
C LEU A 79 -6.99 7.58 0.74
N PHE A 80 -6.83 8.89 0.88
CA PHE A 80 -7.76 9.90 0.39
C PHE A 80 -7.33 10.48 -0.94
N PHE A 81 -8.31 10.89 -1.75
CA PHE A 81 -8.10 11.66 -2.97
C PHE A 81 -8.98 12.91 -2.98
N ASP A 82 -8.37 14.05 -3.30
CA ASP A 82 -9.04 15.31 -3.60
C ASP A 82 -8.44 15.92 -4.87
N PRO A 83 -9.19 16.05 -5.96
CA PRO A 83 -8.66 16.58 -7.22
C PRO A 83 -8.14 18.02 -7.12
N THR A 84 -8.54 18.75 -6.09
CA THR A 84 -8.06 20.11 -5.84
C THR A 84 -6.79 20.16 -4.98
N GLY A 85 -6.49 19.08 -4.25
CA GLY A 85 -5.41 19.00 -3.25
C GLY A 85 -5.65 19.86 -2.01
N GLY A 86 -6.86 20.43 -1.88
CA GLY A 86 -7.19 21.32 -0.77
C GLY A 86 -7.67 20.65 0.50
N PHE A 87 -8.18 19.43 0.39
CA PHE A 87 -8.70 18.61 1.49
C PHE A 87 -9.66 19.40 2.41
N ALA A 88 -10.53 20.16 1.80
CA ALA A 88 -11.47 21.06 2.52
C ALA A 88 -12.83 20.37 2.84
N GLY A 89 -12.90 19.03 2.73
CA GLY A 89 -14.09 18.24 3.01
C GLY A 89 -14.68 17.54 1.78
N ASP A 90 -14.12 17.76 0.59
CA ASP A 90 -14.55 17.11 -0.66
C ASP A 90 -13.74 15.84 -1.01
N GLN A 91 -12.79 15.47 -0.16
CA GLN A 91 -11.97 14.27 -0.36
C GLN A 91 -12.82 13.00 -0.26
N VAL A 92 -12.41 11.99 -1.00
CA VAL A 92 -13.00 10.66 -0.96
C VAL A 92 -11.94 9.61 -0.59
N VAL A 93 -12.33 8.59 0.16
CA VAL A 93 -11.47 7.41 0.41
C VAL A 93 -11.44 6.59 -0.87
N ILE A 94 -10.25 6.37 -1.41
CA ILE A 94 -10.04 5.60 -2.65
C ILE A 94 -9.44 4.23 -2.38
N ASP A 95 -8.82 4.04 -1.23
CA ASP A 95 -8.30 2.75 -0.78
C ASP A 95 -8.23 2.69 0.74
N ILE A 96 -8.24 1.46 1.29
CA ILE A 96 -8.20 1.25 2.73
C ILE A 96 -7.46 -0.05 3.06
N PHE A 97 -6.69 -0.01 4.14
CA PHE A 97 -6.20 -1.17 4.87
C PHE A 97 -6.86 -1.21 6.25
N GLY A 98 -7.39 -2.35 6.65
CA GLY A 98 -8.09 -2.49 7.93
C GLY A 98 -9.53 -1.95 7.92
N ASP A 99 -10.28 -2.24 8.97
CA ASP A 99 -11.64 -1.74 9.18
C ASP A 99 -11.60 -0.61 10.21
N ILE A 100 -11.95 0.61 9.78
CA ILE A 100 -11.91 1.82 10.63
C ILE A 100 -12.80 1.73 11.89
N ASN A 101 -13.74 0.79 11.95
CA ASN A 101 -14.66 0.60 13.08
C ASN A 101 -14.29 -0.61 13.94
N THR A 102 -13.16 -1.24 13.67
CA THR A 102 -12.71 -2.44 14.36
C THR A 102 -11.26 -2.26 14.81
N ASP A 103 -11.00 -2.40 16.11
CA ASP A 103 -9.65 -2.56 16.65
C ASP A 103 -9.06 -3.86 16.06
N GLY A 104 -7.92 -3.73 15.38
CA GLY A 104 -7.30 -4.85 14.69
C GLY A 104 -6.68 -5.90 15.58
N THR A 105 -6.47 -5.59 16.87
CA THR A 105 -5.87 -6.51 17.85
C THR A 105 -6.51 -7.89 17.79
N GLY A 106 -5.72 -8.92 17.48
CA GLY A 106 -6.18 -10.32 17.41
C GLY A 106 -7.07 -10.64 16.20
N THR A 107 -7.25 -9.73 15.27
CA THR A 107 -7.93 -10.00 13.99
C THR A 107 -6.97 -10.64 12.96
N PRO A 108 -7.46 -11.14 11.82
CA PRO A 108 -6.59 -11.66 10.76
C PRO A 108 -5.64 -10.61 10.14
N TRP A 109 -5.92 -9.32 10.31
CA TRP A 109 -5.11 -8.22 9.80
C TRP A 109 -4.30 -7.50 10.88
N ASP A 110 -4.18 -8.10 12.08
CA ASP A 110 -3.24 -7.68 13.11
C ASP A 110 -1.81 -7.92 12.63
N THR A 111 -1.05 -6.85 12.47
CA THR A 111 0.34 -6.84 11.99
C THR A 111 1.25 -6.04 12.89
N VAL A 112 0.93 -5.98 14.19
CA VAL A 112 1.83 -5.40 15.20
C VAL A 112 3.21 -6.08 15.10
N ASP A 113 4.27 -5.28 14.96
CA ASP A 113 5.64 -5.77 14.74
C ASP A 113 5.73 -6.75 13.54
N GLY A 114 4.98 -6.47 12.50
CA GLY A 114 4.90 -7.30 11.32
C GLY A 114 4.58 -6.47 10.06
N TRP A 115 4.01 -7.15 9.05
CA TRP A 115 3.69 -6.50 7.78
C TRP A 115 2.42 -7.06 7.13
N ALA A 116 1.83 -6.28 6.27
CA ALA A 116 0.81 -6.70 5.33
C ALA A 116 1.22 -6.31 3.90
N HIS A 117 0.87 -7.15 2.94
CA HIS A 117 1.13 -6.93 1.52
C HIS A 117 -0.13 -7.22 0.71
N ARG A 118 -0.53 -6.29 -0.17
CA ARG A 118 -1.66 -6.50 -1.07
C ARG A 118 -1.31 -7.58 -2.09
N ASN A 119 -2.22 -8.51 -2.34
CA ASN A 119 -2.01 -9.57 -3.32
C ASN A 119 -1.91 -8.99 -4.73
N ASP A 120 -1.03 -9.55 -5.55
CA ASP A 120 -0.80 -9.11 -6.93
C ASP A 120 -2.10 -9.07 -7.74
N GLY A 121 -2.26 -8.03 -8.54
CA GLY A 121 -3.44 -7.83 -9.38
C GLY A 121 -4.68 -7.30 -8.65
N VAL A 122 -4.65 -7.16 -7.34
CA VAL A 122 -5.77 -6.60 -6.58
C VAL A 122 -5.65 -5.08 -6.55
N LEU A 123 -6.63 -4.41 -7.15
CA LEU A 123 -6.68 -2.95 -7.20
C LEU A 123 -7.36 -2.36 -5.95
N ALA A 124 -7.18 -1.06 -5.77
CA ALA A 124 -7.92 -0.27 -4.79
C ALA A 124 -9.43 -0.40 -5.02
N ASN A 125 -10.22 -0.51 -3.94
CA ASN A 125 -11.67 -0.72 -4.01
C ASN A 125 -12.47 0.29 -3.18
N GLY A 126 -11.93 1.49 -2.97
CA GLY A 126 -12.55 2.52 -2.15
C GLY A 126 -12.40 2.21 -0.65
N GLY A 127 -13.36 2.67 0.15
CA GLY A 127 -13.37 2.45 1.60
C GLY A 127 -13.84 1.05 2.03
N ASN A 128 -13.68 0.02 1.20
CA ASN A 128 -14.15 -1.35 1.51
C ASN A 128 -12.96 -2.28 1.74
N PHE A 129 -12.64 -2.52 3.00
CA PHE A 129 -11.60 -3.48 3.35
C PHE A 129 -12.07 -4.92 3.14
N ASP A 130 -11.22 -5.72 2.46
CA ASP A 130 -11.40 -7.16 2.31
C ASP A 130 -10.06 -7.85 2.61
N ALA A 131 -9.97 -8.50 3.76
CA ALA A 131 -8.76 -9.17 4.21
C ALA A 131 -8.27 -10.26 3.23
N SER A 132 -9.15 -10.85 2.42
CA SER A 132 -8.77 -11.85 1.42
C SER A 132 -7.91 -11.29 0.28
N ASN A 133 -7.85 -9.98 0.13
CA ASN A 133 -7.04 -9.25 -0.83
C ASN A 133 -5.59 -9.01 -0.37
N TRP A 134 -5.25 -9.48 0.83
CA TRP A 134 -3.98 -9.20 1.47
C TRP A 134 -3.30 -10.48 1.95
N THR A 135 -2.00 -10.43 2.02
CA THR A 135 -1.15 -11.40 2.71
C THR A 135 -0.60 -10.74 3.96
N PHE A 136 -0.71 -11.41 5.10
CA PHE A 136 -0.28 -10.91 6.40
C PHE A 136 0.84 -11.78 6.94
N SER A 137 1.84 -11.16 7.56
CA SER A 137 2.86 -11.87 8.32
C SER A 137 2.30 -12.39 9.65
N GLY A 138 1.25 -11.75 10.15
CA GLY A 138 0.81 -11.84 11.53
C GLY A 138 1.65 -10.95 12.46
N PRO A 139 1.27 -10.84 13.74
CA PRO A 139 2.00 -10.05 14.73
C PRO A 139 3.35 -10.68 15.05
N ASN A 140 4.30 -9.84 15.48
CA ASN A 140 5.65 -10.21 15.92
C ASN A 140 6.49 -10.95 14.85
N ALA A 141 6.22 -10.71 13.57
CA ALA A 141 6.98 -11.37 12.50
C ALA A 141 8.41 -10.85 12.37
N TRP A 142 8.67 -9.67 12.91
CA TRP A 142 10.00 -9.05 12.94
C TRP A 142 10.73 -9.22 14.26
N ASP A 143 10.07 -9.82 15.26
CA ASP A 143 10.67 -10.11 16.54
C ASP A 143 11.69 -11.27 16.48
N GLY A 144 12.53 -11.33 17.49
CA GLY A 144 13.39 -12.47 17.77
C GLY A 144 14.75 -12.44 17.12
N ASP A 145 14.84 -12.34 15.81
CA ASP A 145 16.11 -12.29 15.08
C ASP A 145 16.54 -10.88 14.71
N ASP A 146 15.64 -9.93 14.82
CA ASP A 146 16.01 -8.55 14.61
C ASP A 146 16.73 -8.02 15.85
N ASN A 147 17.64 -7.15 15.60
CA ASN A 147 18.32 -6.44 16.65
C ASN A 147 17.69 -5.06 16.86
N PHE A 148 16.45 -4.91 16.44
CA PHE A 148 15.70 -3.68 16.58
C PHE A 148 15.08 -3.63 17.98
N ASP A 149 15.86 -3.20 18.94
CA ASP A 149 15.49 -3.17 20.35
C ASP A 149 15.36 -1.74 20.92
N GLY A 150 14.87 -0.82 20.09
CA GLY A 150 14.54 0.52 20.54
C GLY A 150 15.74 1.41 20.86
N GLY A 151 16.86 1.18 20.22
CA GLY A 151 17.97 2.12 20.29
C GLY A 151 19.36 1.54 20.18
N SER A 152 19.48 0.24 20.12
CA SER A 152 20.77 -0.42 19.87
C SER A 152 20.78 -1.24 18.59
N ASP A 153 19.60 -1.32 17.95
CA ASP A 153 19.47 -2.06 16.73
C ASP A 153 20.06 -1.32 15.57
N ASN A 154 20.35 -2.07 14.58
CA ASN A 154 20.91 -1.57 13.34
C ASN A 154 19.92 -1.62 12.18
N GLY A 155 18.64 -1.86 12.46
CA GLY A 155 17.56 -1.92 11.50
C GLY A 155 17.81 -2.87 10.33
N THR A 156 18.55 -3.93 10.52
CA THR A 156 19.00 -4.77 9.40
C THR A 156 18.35 -6.12 9.31
N ASN A 157 17.35 -6.43 10.13
CA ASN A 157 16.70 -7.72 10.03
C ASN A 157 15.75 -7.82 8.84
N LEU A 158 16.30 -7.70 7.63
CA LEU A 158 15.59 -8.00 6.39
C LEU A 158 15.37 -9.51 6.20
N THR A 159 15.84 -10.32 7.13
CA THR A 159 15.67 -11.79 7.14
C THR A 159 14.58 -12.26 8.09
N ALA A 160 13.84 -11.34 8.72
CA ALA A 160 12.64 -11.67 9.49
C ALA A 160 11.74 -12.60 8.68
N THR A 161 11.20 -13.60 9.32
CA THR A 161 10.41 -14.61 8.63
C THR A 161 8.91 -14.30 8.76
N PRO A 162 8.19 -14.18 7.65
CA PRO A 162 8.63 -14.22 6.26
C PRO A 162 9.33 -12.91 5.84
N PRO A 163 10.21 -12.95 4.81
CA PRO A 163 10.90 -11.76 4.32
C PRO A 163 9.91 -10.68 3.90
N TYR A 164 10.23 -9.42 4.20
CA TYR A 164 9.40 -8.29 3.83
C TYR A 164 9.39 -8.09 2.30
N PRO A 165 8.21 -8.06 1.65
CA PRO A 165 8.10 -8.03 0.19
C PRO A 165 8.11 -6.62 -0.42
N VAL A 166 8.98 -5.71 0.04
CA VAL A 166 9.03 -4.31 -0.42
C VAL A 166 9.24 -4.19 -1.93
N GLY A 167 8.45 -3.34 -2.59
CA GLY A 167 8.59 -3.06 -4.02
C GLY A 167 8.23 -4.24 -4.93
N THR A 168 7.44 -5.19 -4.47
CA THR A 168 7.15 -6.43 -5.22
C THR A 168 5.74 -6.51 -5.79
N PHE A 169 4.81 -5.63 -5.39
CA PHE A 169 3.45 -5.65 -5.92
C PHE A 169 3.44 -5.49 -7.45
N GLN A 170 2.62 -6.30 -8.13
CA GLN A 170 2.51 -6.31 -9.59
C GLN A 170 1.05 -6.32 -10.03
N ILE A 171 0.77 -5.60 -11.12
CA ILE A 171 -0.43 -5.80 -11.91
C ILE A 171 -0.07 -6.75 -13.05
N PRO A 172 -0.62 -7.98 -13.09
CA PRO A 172 -0.32 -8.91 -14.15
C PRO A 172 -0.71 -8.31 -15.51
N GLU A 173 0.22 -8.29 -16.45
CA GLU A 173 -0.08 -7.92 -17.82
C GLU A 173 -1.15 -8.85 -18.39
N PRO A 174 -2.13 -8.33 -19.16
CA PRO A 174 -3.08 -9.17 -19.85
C PRO A 174 -2.29 -10.14 -20.75
N THR A 175 -2.39 -11.43 -20.46
CA THR A 175 -1.63 -12.46 -21.18
C THR A 175 -1.90 -12.34 -22.68
N SER A 176 -0.86 -12.06 -23.45
CA SER A 176 -0.89 -11.93 -24.92
C SER A 176 -1.45 -13.16 -25.65
N THR A 177 -1.62 -14.28 -24.96
CA THR A 177 -2.33 -15.49 -25.44
C THR A 177 -3.80 -15.22 -25.76
N LEU A 178 -4.49 -14.33 -25.04
CA LEU A 178 -5.88 -14.00 -25.34
C LEU A 178 -6.00 -13.10 -26.59
N LEU A 179 -5.06 -12.15 -26.78
CA LEU A 179 -5.02 -11.35 -28.01
C LEU A 179 -4.64 -12.18 -29.24
N GLY A 180 -3.75 -13.17 -29.09
CA GLY A 180 -3.39 -14.10 -30.16
C GLY A 180 -4.57 -14.98 -30.59
N ALA A 181 -5.38 -15.43 -29.62
CA ALA A 181 -6.56 -16.27 -29.94
C ALA A 181 -7.67 -15.46 -30.64
N ILE A 182 -7.87 -14.19 -30.29
CA ILE A 182 -8.84 -13.31 -30.97
C ILE A 182 -8.32 -12.94 -32.37
N GLY A 183 -7.04 -12.66 -32.54
CA GLY A 183 -6.42 -12.37 -33.85
C GLY A 183 -6.47 -13.54 -34.81
N LEU A 184 -6.20 -14.76 -34.36
CA LEU A 184 -6.30 -15.99 -35.14
C LEU A 184 -7.75 -16.36 -35.51
N GLY A 185 -8.70 -16.10 -34.60
CA GLY A 185 -10.13 -16.28 -34.85
C GLY A 185 -10.63 -15.36 -35.96
N LEU A 186 -10.25 -14.09 -35.97
CA LEU A 186 -10.65 -13.11 -36.98
C LEU A 186 -10.05 -13.43 -38.37
N LEU A 187 -8.81 -13.93 -38.44
CA LEU A 187 -8.16 -14.33 -39.70
C LEU A 187 -8.80 -15.59 -40.29
N CYS A 188 -9.32 -16.51 -39.50
CA CYS A 188 -10.04 -17.68 -39.98
C CYS A 188 -11.41 -17.35 -40.60
N PHE A 189 -12.07 -16.27 -40.16
CA PHE A 189 -13.35 -15.83 -40.73
C PHE A 189 -13.22 -15.05 -42.04
N LEU A 190 -12.07 -14.41 -42.29
CA LEU A 190 -11.83 -13.64 -43.53
C LEU A 190 -11.40 -14.48 -44.72
N ARG A 191 -11.15 -15.80 -44.57
CA ARG A 191 -10.65 -16.68 -45.64
C ARG A 191 -11.72 -17.56 -46.30
N ARG A 192 -13.02 -17.30 -46.08
CA ARG A 192 -14.10 -18.01 -46.77
C ARG A 192 -14.95 -17.04 -47.59
N LYS A 193 -14.51 -16.73 -48.81
CA LYS A 193 -15.41 -16.51 -49.96
C LYS A 193 -14.78 -17.13 -51.21
N PRO A 194 -15.58 -17.87 -51.97
CA PRO A 194 -15.16 -18.52 -53.22
C PRO A 194 -14.87 -17.53 -54.33
#